data_b9278ea7f1a546f391c9051bfd2763a7
#
_entry.id   b9278ea7f1a546f391c9051bfd2763a7
#
_cell.length_a   1.000
_cell.length_b   1.000
_cell.length_c   1.000
_cell.angle_alpha   90.00
_cell.angle_beta   90.00
_cell.angle_gamma   90.00
#
_symmetry.space_group_name_H-M   'P 1'
#
loop_
_entity.id
_entity.type
_entity.pdbx_description
1 polymer ?
#
loop_
_entity_poly.entity_id
_entity_poly.type
_entity_poly.pdbx_seq_one_letter_code
_entity_poly.pdbx_strand_id
1 'polypeptide(L)'
;PDPEIFETVEFNFDTVAKRLQEMAFLNKGLTIKLVDERENLEDDEELETAAEDAAAPKSAEEKAAEAEKKKGPRTRVFHYPEGLKDYVAYINRKRTAIHPTIISFDVAEEDHEVEVALQWNSGFSQSVHTFANTINTFEGGTHEEGFRAALTSLMNRYAREHKLLKACLLY
;
A
#
# COMPACT_ATOMS: atom_id res chain seq x y z
N PRO A 1 22.67 -13.18 5.85
CA PRO A 1 23.09 -12.74 7.19
C PRO A 1 24.05 -13.75 7.81
N ASP A 2 24.92 -13.25 8.71
CA ASP A 2 25.90 -14.04 9.38
C ASP A 2 25.24 -14.75 10.59
N PRO A 3 25.28 -16.09 10.69
CA PRO A 3 24.68 -16.83 11.79
C PRO A 3 25.35 -16.60 13.15
N GLU A 4 26.55 -16.01 13.18
CA GLU A 4 27.21 -15.62 14.43
C GLU A 4 26.64 -14.33 15.02
N ILE A 5 25.96 -13.51 14.18
CA ILE A 5 25.42 -12.19 14.57
C ILE A 5 23.89 -12.24 14.71
N PHE A 6 23.22 -13.01 13.85
CA PHE A 6 21.75 -13.05 13.78
C PHE A 6 21.22 -14.38 14.29
N GLU A 7 20.22 -14.33 15.17
CA GLU A 7 19.55 -15.50 15.73
C GLU A 7 18.88 -16.37 14.65
N THR A 8 18.38 -15.73 13.57
CA THR A 8 17.78 -16.40 12.42
C THR A 8 18.36 -15.86 11.13
N VAL A 9 18.71 -16.78 10.23
CA VAL A 9 19.25 -16.46 8.90
C VAL A 9 18.28 -16.81 7.76
N GLU A 10 17.11 -17.33 8.11
CA GLU A 10 16.06 -17.69 7.17
C GLU A 10 15.17 -16.50 6.87
N PHE A 11 14.99 -16.23 5.57
CA PHE A 11 14.08 -15.17 5.10
C PHE A 11 12.71 -15.76 4.78
N ASN A 12 11.67 -15.16 5.34
CA ASN A 12 10.30 -15.42 4.91
C ASN A 12 10.01 -14.67 3.61
N PHE A 13 9.62 -15.40 2.56
CA PHE A 13 9.38 -14.84 1.23
C PHE A 13 8.28 -13.75 1.24
N ASP A 14 7.19 -14.01 1.95
CA ASP A 14 6.05 -13.09 1.95
C ASP A 14 6.33 -11.80 2.72
N THR A 15 7.12 -11.87 3.79
CA THR A 15 7.59 -10.69 4.51
C THR A 15 8.48 -9.81 3.62
N VAL A 16 9.42 -10.44 2.90
CA VAL A 16 10.29 -9.73 1.94
C VAL A 16 9.45 -9.16 0.80
N ALA A 17 8.53 -9.96 0.24
CA ALA A 17 7.66 -9.54 -0.86
C ALA A 17 6.80 -8.33 -0.47
N LYS A 18 6.19 -8.32 0.72
CA LYS A 18 5.43 -7.16 1.22
C LYS A 18 6.29 -5.91 1.30
N ARG A 19 7.50 -6.02 1.83
CA ARG A 19 8.41 -4.86 1.95
C ARG A 19 8.85 -4.34 0.58
N LEU A 20 9.19 -5.23 -0.34
CA LEU A 20 9.55 -4.84 -1.71
C LEU A 20 8.36 -4.22 -2.47
N GLN A 21 7.15 -4.71 -2.21
CA GLN A 21 5.93 -4.12 -2.76
C GLN A 21 5.71 -2.69 -2.26
N GLU A 22 5.87 -2.43 -0.95
CA GLU A 22 5.82 -1.07 -0.39
C GLU A 22 6.88 -0.16 -1.04
N MET A 23 8.11 -0.64 -1.17
CA MET A 23 9.18 0.13 -1.83
C MET A 23 8.88 0.42 -3.29
N ALA A 24 8.22 -0.50 -4.01
CA ALA A 24 7.82 -0.27 -5.39
C ALA A 24 6.69 0.76 -5.52
N PHE A 25 5.76 0.83 -4.55
CA PHE A 25 4.76 1.90 -4.49
C PHE A 25 5.35 3.28 -4.19
N LEU A 26 6.38 3.33 -3.33
CA LEU A 26 7.02 4.59 -2.94
C LEU A 26 7.99 5.13 -3.98
N ASN A 27 8.39 4.31 -4.95
CA ASN A 27 9.31 4.70 -6.01
C ASN A 27 8.63 4.54 -7.37
N LYS A 28 7.96 5.57 -7.80
CA LYS A 28 7.20 5.62 -9.03
C LYS A 28 7.99 5.10 -10.25
N GLY A 29 7.40 4.11 -10.95
CA GLY A 29 8.00 3.52 -12.14
C GLY A 29 9.13 2.50 -11.87
N LEU A 30 9.52 2.28 -10.62
CA LEU A 30 10.51 1.25 -10.27
C LEU A 30 9.93 -0.15 -10.52
N THR A 31 10.73 -1.03 -11.15
CA THR A 31 10.38 -2.44 -11.31
C THR A 31 11.27 -3.28 -10.41
N ILE A 32 10.67 -4.04 -9.51
CA ILE A 32 11.37 -4.95 -8.59
C ILE A 32 10.95 -6.37 -8.93
N LYS A 33 11.92 -7.25 -9.17
CA LYS A 33 11.69 -8.69 -9.37
C LYS A 33 12.29 -9.46 -8.18
N LEU A 34 11.44 -10.16 -7.45
CA LEU A 34 11.83 -11.06 -6.37
C LEU A 34 11.76 -12.50 -6.89
N VAL A 35 12.85 -13.24 -6.73
CA VAL A 35 12.95 -14.67 -7.09
C VAL A 35 13.45 -15.42 -5.88
N ASP A 36 12.72 -16.46 -5.48
CA ASP A 36 13.15 -17.40 -4.47
C ASP A 36 13.57 -18.71 -5.16
N GLU A 37 14.87 -18.99 -5.14
CA GLU A 37 15.48 -20.15 -5.79
C GLU A 37 15.64 -21.35 -4.85
N ARG A 38 15.14 -21.26 -3.60
CA ARG A 38 15.22 -22.37 -2.65
C ARG A 38 14.38 -23.56 -3.14
N GLU A 39 14.94 -24.75 -3.09
CA GLU A 39 14.23 -25.98 -3.37
C GLU A 39 13.42 -26.41 -2.13
N ASN A 40 12.19 -26.90 -2.32
CA ASN A 40 11.31 -27.43 -1.26
C ASN A 40 10.80 -26.38 -0.23
N LEU A 41 10.13 -25.36 -0.70
CA LEU A 41 9.26 -24.57 0.18
C LEU A 41 7.90 -25.27 0.25
N GLU A 42 7.62 -25.93 1.37
CA GLU A 42 6.24 -26.24 1.75
C GLU A 42 5.47 -24.90 1.76
N ASP A 43 4.38 -24.85 1.02
CA ASP A 43 3.55 -23.65 0.93
C ASP A 43 3.05 -23.31 2.35
N ASP A 44 3.52 -22.21 2.92
CA ASP A 44 2.87 -21.54 4.03
C ASP A 44 1.54 -20.95 3.50
N GLU A 45 0.49 -21.79 3.50
CA GLU A 45 -0.83 -21.52 2.90
C GLU A 45 -1.65 -20.45 3.64
N GLU A 46 -1.11 -19.72 4.61
CA GLU A 46 -1.95 -18.89 5.48
C GLU A 46 -2.10 -17.41 5.08
N LEU A 47 -1.55 -16.92 3.96
CA LEU A 47 -1.63 -15.50 3.61
C LEU A 47 -2.15 -15.17 2.20
N GLU A 48 -2.67 -16.14 1.45
CA GLU A 48 -3.30 -15.89 0.13
C GLU A 48 -4.73 -15.33 0.16
N THR A 49 -5.31 -15.04 1.32
CA THR A 49 -6.70 -14.52 1.41
C THR A 49 -6.89 -13.07 0.94
N ALA A 50 -5.90 -12.47 0.31
CA ALA A 50 -5.98 -11.07 -0.13
C ALA A 50 -6.04 -10.86 -1.65
N ALA A 51 -5.95 -11.91 -2.48
CA ALA A 51 -5.88 -11.76 -3.94
C ALA A 51 -6.95 -12.51 -4.74
N GLU A 52 -7.81 -13.35 -4.12
CA GLU A 52 -8.71 -14.25 -4.85
C GLU A 52 -10.20 -14.06 -4.51
N ASP A 53 -10.77 -12.88 -4.73
CA ASP A 53 -12.23 -12.72 -4.71
C ASP A 53 -12.78 -12.10 -6.00
N ALA A 54 -12.26 -12.51 -7.15
CA ALA A 54 -12.85 -12.16 -8.45
C ALA A 54 -12.54 -13.19 -9.56
N ALA A 55 -12.72 -14.49 -9.32
CA ALA A 55 -12.69 -15.46 -10.41
C ALA A 55 -13.77 -16.54 -10.25
N ALA A 56 -14.51 -16.77 -11.33
CA ALA A 56 -15.47 -17.84 -11.49
C ALA A 56 -14.85 -19.22 -11.27
N PRO A 57 -15.63 -20.28 -10.95
CA PRO A 57 -15.08 -21.61 -10.62
C PRO A 57 -14.32 -22.20 -11.82
N LYS A 58 -13.00 -22.34 -11.64
CA LYS A 58 -12.11 -22.94 -12.63
C LYS A 58 -12.28 -24.47 -12.67
N SER A 59 -12.14 -25.07 -13.86
CA SER A 59 -12.25 -26.49 -14.09
C SER A 59 -11.12 -27.30 -13.44
N ALA A 60 -11.36 -28.60 -13.21
CA ALA A 60 -10.37 -29.49 -12.57
C ALA A 60 -9.04 -29.60 -13.36
N GLU A 61 -9.07 -29.40 -14.67
CA GLU A 61 -7.88 -29.43 -15.55
C GLU A 61 -7.02 -28.16 -15.39
N GLU A 62 -7.63 -26.98 -15.15
CA GLU A 62 -6.90 -25.74 -14.87
C GLU A 62 -6.19 -25.78 -13.51
N LYS A 63 -6.80 -26.44 -12.51
CA LYS A 63 -6.16 -26.67 -11.19
C LYS A 63 -4.95 -27.61 -11.28
N ALA A 64 -4.99 -28.62 -12.15
CA ALA A 64 -3.87 -29.53 -12.36
C ALA A 64 -2.69 -28.84 -13.08
N ALA A 65 -2.98 -27.98 -14.06
CA ALA A 65 -1.97 -27.19 -14.76
C ALA A 65 -1.33 -26.08 -13.86
N GLU A 66 -2.10 -25.52 -12.92
CA GLU A 66 -1.56 -24.62 -11.89
C GLU A 66 -0.68 -25.35 -10.87
N ALA A 67 -1.01 -26.59 -10.51
CA ALA A 67 -0.19 -27.42 -9.60
C ALA A 67 1.17 -27.82 -10.21
N GLU A 68 1.24 -28.01 -11.52
CA GLU A 68 2.54 -28.27 -12.20
C GLU A 68 3.40 -27.01 -12.34
N LYS A 69 2.80 -25.80 -12.38
CA LYS A 69 3.54 -24.52 -12.35
C LYS A 69 4.12 -24.19 -10.98
N LYS A 70 3.68 -24.85 -9.91
CA LYS A 70 4.17 -24.66 -8.53
C LYS A 70 5.55 -25.30 -8.24
N LYS A 71 6.14 -26.06 -9.17
CA LYS A 71 7.45 -26.73 -8.99
C LYS A 71 8.68 -25.90 -9.38
N GLY A 72 8.50 -24.63 -9.74
CA GLY A 72 9.59 -23.73 -10.10
C GLY A 72 9.90 -22.70 -9.02
N PRO A 73 10.97 -21.91 -9.19
CA PRO A 73 11.30 -20.83 -8.27
C PRO A 73 10.15 -19.84 -8.12
N ARG A 74 9.81 -19.48 -6.88
CA ARG A 74 8.75 -18.50 -6.60
C ARG A 74 9.20 -17.14 -7.10
N THR A 75 8.47 -16.56 -8.06
CA THR A 75 8.81 -15.26 -8.64
C THR A 75 7.64 -14.29 -8.47
N ARG A 76 7.94 -13.08 -7.95
CA ARG A 76 7.00 -11.96 -7.95
C ARG A 76 7.65 -10.74 -8.59
N VAL A 77 6.87 -10.00 -9.38
CA VAL A 77 7.30 -8.75 -10.02
C VAL A 77 6.37 -7.64 -9.54
N PHE A 78 6.96 -6.56 -9.07
CA PHE A 78 6.26 -5.37 -8.60
C PHE A 78 6.62 -4.20 -9.52
N HIS A 79 5.60 -3.56 -10.11
CA HIS A 79 5.75 -2.39 -10.94
C HIS A 79 4.50 -1.52 -10.84
N TYR A 80 4.66 -0.32 -10.32
CA TYR A 80 3.57 0.62 -10.09
C TYR A 80 3.88 1.96 -10.74
N PRO A 81 3.37 2.21 -11.96
CA PRO A 81 3.71 3.40 -12.74
C PRO A 81 3.19 4.69 -12.12
N GLU A 82 2.10 4.63 -11.33
CA GLU A 82 1.51 5.80 -10.68
C GLU A 82 1.91 5.95 -9.20
N GLY A 83 2.74 5.05 -8.66
CA GLY A 83 3.34 5.17 -7.32
C GLY A 83 2.31 5.19 -6.18
N LEU A 84 2.22 6.29 -5.43
CA LEU A 84 1.29 6.43 -4.30
C LEU A 84 -0.18 6.35 -4.69
N LYS A 85 -0.56 6.70 -5.91
CA LYS A 85 -1.95 6.48 -6.38
C LYS A 85 -2.27 4.99 -6.45
N ASP A 86 -1.35 4.19 -7.00
CA ASP A 86 -1.50 2.73 -7.06
C ASP A 86 -1.58 2.14 -5.65
N TYR A 87 -0.82 2.71 -4.69
CA TYR A 87 -0.86 2.31 -3.29
C TYR A 87 -2.22 2.58 -2.65
N VAL A 88 -2.80 3.77 -2.85
CA VAL A 88 -4.15 4.10 -2.36
C VAL A 88 -5.20 3.20 -3.00
N ALA A 89 -5.13 2.94 -4.30
CA ALA A 89 -6.01 2.01 -5.00
C ALA A 89 -5.91 0.59 -4.40
N TYR A 90 -4.70 0.14 -4.12
CA TYR A 90 -4.43 -1.15 -3.51
C TYR A 90 -5.05 -1.27 -2.10
N ILE A 91 -4.89 -0.26 -1.24
CA ILE A 91 -5.47 -0.24 0.11
C ILE A 91 -6.99 -0.21 0.05
N ASN A 92 -7.56 0.56 -0.88
CA ASN A 92 -9.01 0.76 -0.98
C ASN A 92 -9.75 -0.33 -1.76
N ARG A 93 -9.06 -1.30 -2.37
CA ARG A 93 -9.72 -2.32 -3.23
C ARG A 93 -10.82 -3.13 -2.53
N LYS A 94 -10.78 -3.27 -1.19
CA LYS A 94 -11.83 -3.92 -0.38
C LYS A 94 -12.77 -2.93 0.30
N ARG A 95 -12.71 -1.63 -0.05
CA ARG A 95 -13.51 -0.57 0.55
C ARG A 95 -14.32 0.14 -0.53
N THR A 96 -15.46 0.68 -0.16
CA THR A 96 -16.29 1.48 -1.08
C THR A 96 -15.81 2.93 -1.04
N ALA A 97 -15.20 3.39 -2.12
CA ALA A 97 -14.80 4.79 -2.26
C ALA A 97 -16.03 5.70 -2.43
N ILE A 98 -16.02 6.89 -1.80
CA ILE A 98 -17.09 7.89 -1.93
C ILE A 98 -16.98 8.61 -3.28
N HIS A 99 -15.77 8.71 -3.83
CA HIS A 99 -15.51 9.33 -5.13
C HIS A 99 -14.52 8.47 -5.95
N PRO A 100 -14.64 8.45 -7.30
CA PRO A 100 -13.85 7.57 -8.14
C PRO A 100 -12.38 8.01 -8.27
N THR A 101 -12.09 9.31 -8.13
CA THR A 101 -10.76 9.87 -8.38
C THR A 101 -9.90 9.79 -7.13
N ILE A 102 -8.69 9.25 -7.24
CA ILE A 102 -7.67 9.37 -6.20
C ILE A 102 -7.03 10.76 -6.32
N ILE A 103 -7.12 11.54 -5.26
CA ILE A 103 -6.50 12.86 -5.18
C ILE A 103 -5.03 12.67 -4.87
N SER A 104 -4.16 13.23 -5.71
CA SER A 104 -2.73 13.19 -5.47
C SER A 104 -2.08 14.49 -5.92
N PHE A 105 -1.05 14.88 -5.20
CA PHE A 105 -0.19 16.00 -5.54
C PHE A 105 1.22 15.76 -4.99
N ASP A 106 2.17 16.35 -5.63
CA ASP A 106 3.57 16.41 -5.24
C ASP A 106 4.01 17.88 -5.18
N VAL A 107 4.83 18.20 -4.22
CA VAL A 107 5.45 19.52 -4.04
C VAL A 107 6.92 19.31 -3.75
N ALA A 108 7.77 19.88 -4.59
CA ALA A 108 9.21 19.87 -4.40
C ALA A 108 9.70 21.29 -4.11
N GLU A 109 10.45 21.44 -3.03
CA GLU A 109 11.18 22.65 -2.66
C GLU A 109 12.68 22.36 -2.63
N GLU A 110 13.52 23.36 -2.40
CA GLU A 110 14.98 23.23 -2.51
C GLU A 110 15.54 22.10 -1.61
N ASP A 111 14.99 21.92 -0.41
CA ASP A 111 15.51 21.00 0.61
C ASP A 111 14.61 19.77 0.86
N HIS A 112 13.38 19.77 0.33
CA HIS A 112 12.44 18.68 0.61
C HIS A 112 11.40 18.49 -0.49
N GLU A 113 10.92 17.26 -0.59
CA GLU A 113 9.83 16.87 -1.48
C GLU A 113 8.74 16.19 -0.67
N VAL A 114 7.50 16.52 -0.96
CA VAL A 114 6.31 15.94 -0.32
C VAL A 114 5.39 15.39 -1.39
N GLU A 115 5.10 14.11 -1.32
CA GLU A 115 4.11 13.46 -2.16
C GLU A 115 2.94 12.98 -1.31
N VAL A 116 1.72 13.27 -1.75
CA VAL A 116 0.48 12.90 -1.05
C VAL A 116 -0.49 12.25 -2.02
N ALA A 117 -1.09 11.14 -1.60
CA ALA A 117 -2.24 10.55 -2.27
C ALA A 117 -3.31 10.19 -1.26
N LEU A 118 -4.58 10.50 -1.57
CA LEU A 118 -5.70 10.25 -0.67
C LEU A 118 -7.01 9.96 -1.40
N GLN A 119 -7.86 9.17 -0.77
CA GLN A 119 -9.21 8.90 -1.23
C GLN A 119 -10.12 8.62 -0.03
N TRP A 120 -11.30 9.23 -0.02
CA TRP A 120 -12.30 8.95 1.02
C TRP A 120 -13.09 7.69 0.71
N ASN A 121 -13.40 6.93 1.75
CA ASN A 121 -14.25 5.76 1.68
C ASN A 121 -15.46 5.90 2.62
N SER A 122 -16.47 5.06 2.44
CA SER A 122 -17.71 5.07 3.23
C SER A 122 -17.56 4.46 4.63
N GLY A 123 -16.40 3.91 4.97
CA GLY A 123 -16.13 3.30 6.27
C GLY A 123 -15.86 4.35 7.36
N PHE A 124 -16.02 3.94 8.62
CA PHE A 124 -15.75 4.78 9.79
C PHE A 124 -14.27 4.75 10.21
N SER A 125 -13.48 3.81 9.70
CA SER A 125 -12.06 3.70 10.00
C SER A 125 -11.21 4.42 8.97
N GLN A 126 -10.27 5.22 9.44
CA GLN A 126 -9.23 5.79 8.59
C GLN A 126 -8.03 4.85 8.50
N SER A 127 -7.32 4.90 7.39
CA SER A 127 -6.05 4.23 7.17
C SER A 127 -5.07 5.29 6.68
N VAL A 128 -4.10 5.62 7.50
CA VAL A 128 -3.07 6.62 7.18
C VAL A 128 -1.72 5.92 7.22
N HIS A 129 -0.96 6.08 6.17
CA HIS A 129 0.38 5.53 6.04
C HIS A 129 1.32 6.68 5.73
N THR A 130 2.35 6.84 6.55
CA THR A 130 3.32 7.92 6.43
C THR A 130 4.73 7.37 6.33
N PHE A 131 5.53 8.02 5.50
CA PHE A 131 6.88 7.58 5.18
C PHE A 131 7.83 8.78 5.21
N ALA A 132 9.05 8.55 5.67
CA ALA A 132 10.15 9.47 5.55
C ALA A 132 11.30 8.76 4.83
N ASN A 133 11.68 9.24 3.64
CA ASN A 133 12.70 8.63 2.78
C ASN A 133 12.47 7.10 2.61
N THR A 134 11.26 6.71 2.24
CA THR A 134 10.81 5.32 2.06
C THR A 134 10.70 4.47 3.33
N ILE A 135 11.01 5.01 4.50
CA ILE A 135 10.88 4.33 5.79
C ILE A 135 9.51 4.65 6.38
N ASN A 136 8.75 3.61 6.71
CA ASN A 136 7.44 3.77 7.33
C ASN A 136 7.57 4.35 8.75
N THR A 137 6.83 5.43 9.02
CA THR A 137 6.79 6.09 10.32
C THR A 137 5.54 5.67 11.09
N PHE A 138 5.55 4.44 11.63
CA PHE A 138 4.39 3.82 12.32
C PHE A 138 3.87 4.64 13.51
N GLU A 139 4.75 5.36 14.18
CA GLU A 139 4.39 6.20 15.34
C GLU A 139 3.90 7.59 14.93
N GLY A 140 3.75 7.83 13.62
CA GLY A 140 3.43 9.15 13.08
C GLY A 140 4.65 10.07 13.02
N GLY A 141 4.40 11.39 13.06
CA GLY A 141 5.45 12.40 13.03
C GLY A 141 4.89 13.78 12.72
N THR A 142 5.75 14.78 12.82
CA THR A 142 5.37 16.20 12.58
C THR A 142 4.82 16.44 11.17
N HIS A 143 5.27 15.66 10.18
CA HIS A 143 4.75 15.71 8.80
C HIS A 143 3.30 15.21 8.72
N GLU A 144 2.93 14.15 9.46
CA GLU A 144 1.55 13.69 9.53
C GLU A 144 0.65 14.69 10.26
N GLU A 145 1.10 15.18 11.43
CA GLU A 145 0.36 16.18 12.21
C GLU A 145 0.14 17.46 11.41
N GLY A 146 1.17 17.95 10.73
CA GLY A 146 1.12 19.10 9.87
C GLY A 146 0.13 18.93 8.72
N PHE A 147 0.15 17.80 8.05
CA PHE A 147 -0.81 17.48 6.99
C PHE A 147 -2.26 17.43 7.51
N ARG A 148 -2.50 16.74 8.63
CA ARG A 148 -3.84 16.64 9.25
C ARG A 148 -4.39 18.01 9.65
N ALA A 149 -3.54 18.85 10.25
CA ALA A 149 -3.92 20.21 10.64
C ALA A 149 -4.24 21.08 9.41
N ALA A 150 -3.42 21.02 8.37
CA ALA A 150 -3.62 21.74 7.12
C ALA A 150 -4.91 21.30 6.40
N LEU A 151 -5.13 19.99 6.27
CA LEU A 151 -6.34 19.44 5.65
C LEU A 151 -7.59 19.86 6.41
N THR A 152 -7.59 19.75 7.73
CA THR A 152 -8.71 20.15 8.60
C THR A 152 -9.01 21.65 8.45
N SER A 153 -7.98 22.49 8.47
CA SER A 153 -8.11 23.93 8.30
C SER A 153 -8.70 24.29 6.93
N LEU A 154 -8.18 23.65 5.87
CA LEU A 154 -8.65 23.83 4.50
C LEU A 154 -10.13 23.46 4.35
N MET A 155 -10.51 22.28 4.85
CA MET A 155 -11.89 21.78 4.77
C MET A 155 -12.85 22.69 5.54
N ASN A 156 -12.48 23.12 6.74
CA ASN A 156 -13.30 24.04 7.53
C ASN A 156 -13.46 25.42 6.84
N ARG A 157 -12.38 25.94 6.26
CA ARG A 157 -12.43 27.19 5.50
C ARG A 157 -13.37 27.07 4.30
N TYR A 158 -13.18 26.04 3.49
CA TYR A 158 -14.02 25.77 2.32
C TYR A 158 -15.49 25.61 2.69
N ALA A 159 -15.79 24.84 3.73
CA ALA A 159 -17.15 24.61 4.19
C ALA A 159 -17.85 25.90 4.69
N ARG A 160 -17.10 26.84 5.29
CA ARG A 160 -17.62 28.17 5.69
C ARG A 160 -17.86 29.05 4.47
N GLU A 161 -16.90 29.15 3.56
CA GLU A 161 -17.01 29.99 2.35
C GLU A 161 -18.19 29.54 1.48
N HIS A 162 -18.44 28.25 1.38
CA HIS A 162 -19.56 27.68 0.63
C HIS A 162 -20.86 27.49 1.44
N LYS A 163 -20.91 27.97 2.71
CA LYS A 163 -22.08 27.86 3.59
C LYS A 163 -22.59 26.42 3.80
N LEU A 164 -21.70 25.45 3.75
CA LEU A 164 -22.01 24.03 3.97
C LEU A 164 -22.17 23.70 5.45
N LEU A 165 -21.54 24.46 6.35
CA LEU A 165 -21.66 24.31 7.80
C LEU A 165 -22.50 25.44 8.40
N LYS A 166 -23.45 25.08 9.29
CA LYS A 166 -24.13 26.06 10.13
C LYS A 166 -23.19 26.50 11.24
N ALA A 167 -23.26 27.78 11.61
CA ALA A 167 -22.36 28.41 12.60
C ALA A 167 -22.30 27.70 13.97
N CYS A 168 -23.33 26.94 14.34
CA CYS A 168 -23.42 26.26 15.64
C CYS A 168 -22.71 24.86 15.70
N LEU A 169 -22.14 24.37 14.61
CA LEU A 169 -21.45 23.07 14.56
C LEU A 169 -19.91 23.20 14.69
N LEU A 170 -19.42 24.34 15.17
CA LEU A 170 -18.01 24.71 15.22
C LEU A 170 -17.41 24.71 16.64
N TYR A 171 -17.97 23.91 17.54
CA TYR A 171 -17.40 23.64 18.87
C TYR A 171 -17.01 22.19 19.00
#